data_d9f9d21668b1607323ae1e6a13e3acf2
#
_entry.id   d9f9d21668b1607323ae1e6a13e3acf2
#
_cell.length_a   1.000
_cell.length_b   1.000
_cell.length_c   1.000
_cell.angle_alpha   90.00
_cell.angle_beta   90.00
_cell.angle_gamma   90.00
#
_symmetry.space_group_name_H-M   'P 1'
#
loop_
_entity.id
_entity.type
_entity.pdbx_description
1 polymer ?
#
loop_
_entity_poly.entity_id
_entity_poly.type
_entity_poly.pdbx_seq_one_letter_code
_entity_poly.pdbx_strand_id
1 'polypeptide(L)'
;MVKKIILVFKTHFDIGFTDLAENVIRNYSTQMLDQVLETCEATEHMGSLRYIWTLPAWPLKMMLEHCSPDRKVRLEHLIENDQIVWHALPYTSHFDFCGLDEYRYGFTYARELSQKYGKPFPIAAKMTDVPGHGRMLPSILA
;
A
#
# COMPACT_ATOMS: atom_id res chain seq x y z
N MET A 1 29.37 15.00 0.69
CA MET A 1 28.83 14.95 -0.67
C MET A 1 27.79 13.86 -0.77
N VAL A 2 26.56 14.16 -1.18
CA VAL A 2 25.48 13.16 -1.36
C VAL A 2 25.86 12.23 -2.52
N LYS A 3 25.84 10.92 -2.28
CA LYS A 3 26.20 9.91 -3.30
C LYS A 3 24.97 9.26 -3.96
N LYS A 4 23.81 9.26 -3.27
CA LYS A 4 22.60 8.62 -3.76
C LYS A 4 21.37 9.28 -3.14
N ILE A 5 20.34 9.49 -3.94
CA ILE A 5 19.00 9.90 -3.50
C ILE A 5 18.03 8.79 -3.89
N ILE A 6 17.22 8.35 -2.94
CA ILE A 6 16.15 7.37 -3.16
C ILE A 6 14.83 8.08 -2.92
N LEU A 7 13.96 8.10 -3.93
CA LEU A 7 12.61 8.64 -3.84
C LEU A 7 11.63 7.48 -3.67
N VAL A 8 10.82 7.53 -2.62
CA VAL A 8 9.75 6.57 -2.37
C VAL A 8 8.42 7.31 -2.48
N PHE A 9 7.70 7.06 -3.56
CA PHE A 9 6.35 7.59 -3.76
C PHE A 9 5.36 6.72 -3.00
N LYS A 10 4.60 7.34 -2.13
CA LYS A 10 3.68 6.66 -1.23
C LYS A 10 2.45 7.49 -0.98
N THR A 11 1.37 6.84 -0.58
CA THR A 11 0.17 7.50 -0.13
C THR A 11 -0.01 7.31 1.37
N HIS A 12 -0.39 8.37 2.07
CA HIS A 12 -0.95 8.28 3.39
C HIS A 12 -2.44 7.97 3.25
N PHE A 13 -2.87 6.88 3.88
CA PHE A 13 -4.27 6.43 3.80
C PHE A 13 -4.99 6.73 5.10
N ASP A 14 -5.94 7.66 5.03
CA ASP A 14 -6.89 7.95 6.10
C ASP A 14 -8.27 7.45 5.70
N ILE A 15 -8.88 6.65 6.55
CA ILE A 15 -10.25 6.20 6.37
C ILE A 15 -11.16 6.84 7.42
N GLY A 16 -12.18 7.56 6.98
CA GLY A 16 -13.15 8.19 7.87
C GLY A 16 -12.66 9.44 8.59
N PHE A 17 -11.46 9.94 8.30
CA PHE A 17 -10.91 11.17 8.90
C PHE A 17 -11.20 12.41 8.05
N THR A 18 -10.93 12.32 6.76
CA THR A 18 -11.10 13.44 5.81
C THR A 18 -12.48 13.45 5.15
N ASP A 19 -13.14 12.30 5.07
CA ASP A 19 -14.47 12.09 4.49
C ASP A 19 -15.07 10.80 5.07
N LEU A 20 -16.30 10.47 4.69
CA LEU A 20 -16.92 9.19 5.01
C LEU A 20 -16.08 8.03 4.44
N ALA A 21 -15.93 6.96 5.19
CA ALA A 21 -15.13 5.78 4.78
C ALA A 21 -15.50 5.27 3.37
N GLU A 22 -16.80 5.22 3.06
CA GLU A 22 -17.29 4.82 1.73
C GLU A 22 -16.76 5.74 0.61
N ASN A 23 -16.75 7.06 0.84
CA ASN A 23 -16.27 8.04 -0.11
C ASN A 23 -14.76 7.89 -0.34
N VAL A 24 -13.99 7.66 0.74
CA VAL A 24 -12.54 7.42 0.66
C VAL A 24 -12.26 6.16 -0.17
N ILE A 25 -12.92 5.04 0.13
CA ILE A 25 -12.76 3.79 -0.62
C ILE A 25 -13.13 3.97 -2.09
N ARG A 26 -14.23 4.66 -2.37
CA ARG A 26 -14.67 4.96 -3.74
C ARG A 26 -13.64 5.80 -4.49
N ASN A 27 -13.11 6.85 -3.88
CA ASN A 27 -12.08 7.70 -4.48
C ASN A 27 -10.81 6.89 -4.81
N TYR A 28 -10.36 6.06 -3.88
CA TYR A 28 -9.19 5.19 -4.07
C TYR A 28 -9.40 4.17 -5.19
N SER A 29 -10.63 3.67 -5.37
CA SER A 29 -10.97 2.68 -6.40
C SER A 29 -11.31 3.31 -7.77
N THR A 30 -11.32 4.64 -7.87
CA THR A 30 -11.69 5.38 -9.08
C THR A 30 -10.65 6.44 -9.43
N GLN A 31 -10.90 7.69 -9.06
CA GLN A 31 -10.10 8.85 -9.51
C GLN A 31 -8.62 8.75 -9.11
N MET A 32 -8.34 8.39 -7.87
CA MET A 32 -6.96 8.24 -7.41
C MET A 32 -6.26 7.08 -8.12
N LEU A 33 -6.95 5.95 -8.28
CA LEU A 33 -6.42 4.81 -9.02
C LEU A 33 -6.10 5.19 -10.47
N ASP A 34 -6.98 5.92 -11.17
CA ASP A 34 -6.73 6.36 -12.54
C ASP A 34 -5.44 7.18 -12.64
N GLN A 35 -5.24 8.15 -11.74
CA GLN A 35 -4.02 8.96 -11.72
C GLN A 35 -2.75 8.13 -11.50
N VAL A 36 -2.82 7.13 -10.64
CA VAL A 36 -1.69 6.22 -10.37
C VAL A 36 -1.41 5.34 -11.59
N LEU A 37 -2.44 4.73 -12.18
CA LEU A 37 -2.30 3.89 -13.37
C LEU A 37 -1.66 4.67 -14.51
N GLU A 38 -2.17 5.86 -14.83
CA GLU A 38 -1.62 6.74 -15.86
C GLU A 38 -0.16 7.13 -15.60
N THR A 39 0.17 7.46 -14.34
CA THR A 39 1.55 7.84 -13.97
C THR A 39 2.51 6.65 -14.08
N CYS A 40 2.11 5.47 -13.63
CA CYS A 40 2.91 4.26 -13.75
C CYS A 40 3.16 3.92 -15.22
N GLU A 41 2.11 3.87 -16.03
CA GLU A 41 2.16 3.53 -17.46
C GLU A 41 3.03 4.54 -18.24
N ALA A 42 2.86 5.83 -17.98
CA ALA A 42 3.65 6.89 -18.62
C ALA A 42 5.15 6.78 -18.34
N THR A 43 5.55 6.16 -17.23
CA THR A 43 6.94 6.04 -16.81
C THR A 43 7.51 4.63 -16.94
N GLU A 44 6.74 3.65 -17.38
CA GLU A 44 7.16 2.24 -17.45
C GLU A 44 8.46 2.05 -18.26
N HIS A 45 8.63 2.81 -19.33
CA HIS A 45 9.81 2.77 -20.18
C HIS A 45 11.08 3.38 -19.56
N MET A 46 10.99 4.04 -18.39
CA MET A 46 12.10 4.78 -17.77
C MET A 46 13.04 3.90 -16.94
N GLY A 47 12.88 2.58 -16.96
CA GLY A 47 13.76 1.64 -16.26
C GLY A 47 13.82 1.91 -14.75
N SER A 48 15.00 2.19 -14.21
CA SER A 48 15.17 2.47 -12.76
C SER A 48 14.61 3.82 -12.30
N LEU A 49 14.23 4.69 -13.21
CA LEU A 49 13.62 6.00 -12.92
C LEU A 49 12.10 5.97 -13.02
N ARG A 50 11.50 4.81 -13.31
CA ARG A 50 10.05 4.67 -13.39
C ARG A 50 9.38 4.99 -12.07
N TYR A 51 8.16 5.49 -12.12
CA TYR A 51 7.35 5.72 -10.95
C TYR A 51 6.95 4.38 -10.33
N ILE A 52 7.19 4.23 -9.02
CA ILE A 52 6.76 3.08 -8.22
C ILE A 52 5.90 3.59 -7.08
N TRP A 53 4.64 3.17 -7.06
CA TRP A 53 3.73 3.55 -5.98
C TRP A 53 3.75 2.53 -4.85
N THR A 54 4.02 3.02 -3.65
CA THR A 54 4.03 2.20 -2.42
C THR A 54 2.81 2.54 -1.56
N LEU A 55 2.06 1.54 -1.17
CA LEU A 55 0.86 1.74 -0.37
C LEU A 55 0.67 0.65 0.70
N PRO A 56 -0.23 0.86 1.69
CA PRO A 56 -0.61 -0.19 2.62
C PRO A 56 -1.33 -1.35 1.92
N ALA A 57 -1.25 -2.55 2.51
CA ALA A 57 -1.79 -3.76 1.89
C ALA A 57 -3.33 -3.75 1.79
N TRP A 58 -4.03 -3.26 2.81
CA TRP A 58 -5.50 -3.28 2.81
C TRP A 58 -6.12 -2.36 1.74
N PRO A 59 -5.70 -1.09 1.54
CA PRO A 59 -6.20 -0.27 0.44
C PRO A 59 -5.99 -0.90 -0.94
N LEU A 60 -4.86 -1.56 -1.17
CA LEU A 60 -4.62 -2.27 -2.43
C LEU A 60 -5.63 -3.40 -2.63
N LYS A 61 -5.90 -4.18 -1.58
CA LYS A 61 -6.94 -5.22 -1.63
C LYS A 61 -8.30 -4.62 -1.96
N MET A 62 -8.70 -3.52 -1.30
CA MET A 62 -9.97 -2.84 -1.56
C MET A 62 -10.07 -2.33 -3.01
N MET A 63 -9.01 -1.76 -3.56
CA MET A 63 -9.00 -1.35 -4.97
C MET A 63 -9.20 -2.53 -5.91
N LEU A 64 -8.50 -3.66 -5.68
CA LEU A 64 -8.65 -4.87 -6.48
C LEU A 64 -10.05 -5.50 -6.43
N GLU A 65 -10.79 -5.27 -5.33
CA GLU A 65 -12.15 -5.78 -5.13
C GLU A 65 -13.22 -4.84 -5.68
N HIS A 66 -13.00 -3.53 -5.66
CA HIS A 66 -14.03 -2.52 -5.92
C HIS A 66 -13.84 -1.71 -7.23
N CYS A 67 -12.66 -1.77 -7.86
CA CYS A 67 -12.47 -1.09 -9.14
C CYS A 67 -13.17 -1.81 -10.31
N SER A 68 -13.33 -1.11 -11.42
CA SER A 68 -13.87 -1.71 -12.65
C SER A 68 -12.94 -2.80 -13.21
N PRO A 69 -13.46 -3.75 -14.02
CA PRO A 69 -12.64 -4.79 -14.63
C PRO A 69 -11.43 -4.25 -15.41
N ASP A 70 -11.62 -3.17 -16.18
CA ASP A 70 -10.54 -2.55 -16.96
C ASP A 70 -9.43 -2.00 -16.06
N ARG A 71 -9.78 -1.29 -14.97
CA ARG A 71 -8.81 -0.81 -13.98
C ARG A 71 -8.10 -1.97 -13.30
N LYS A 72 -8.81 -3.04 -13.03
CA LYS A 72 -8.23 -4.24 -12.38
C LYS A 72 -7.15 -4.87 -13.24
N VAL A 73 -7.38 -5.04 -14.53
CA VAL A 73 -6.38 -5.59 -15.46
C VAL A 73 -5.11 -4.72 -15.47
N ARG A 74 -5.26 -3.41 -15.57
CA ARG A 74 -4.13 -2.47 -15.54
C ARG A 74 -3.40 -2.50 -14.19
N LEU A 75 -4.14 -2.52 -13.08
CA LEU A 75 -3.59 -2.61 -11.73
C LEU A 75 -2.79 -3.89 -11.51
N GLU A 76 -3.34 -5.04 -11.92
CA GLU A 76 -2.67 -6.35 -11.82
C GLU A 76 -1.39 -6.39 -12.67
N HIS A 77 -1.40 -5.84 -13.88
CA HIS A 77 -0.21 -5.71 -14.72
C HIS A 77 0.90 -4.89 -14.03
N LEU A 78 0.56 -3.76 -13.41
CA LEU A 78 1.54 -2.92 -12.71
C LEU A 78 2.06 -3.54 -11.40
N ILE A 79 1.26 -4.40 -10.76
CA ILE A 79 1.72 -5.23 -9.63
C ILE A 79 2.74 -6.28 -10.12
N GLU A 80 2.46 -6.96 -11.22
CA GLU A 80 3.36 -7.95 -11.81
C GLU A 80 4.71 -7.33 -12.20
N ASN A 81 4.69 -6.09 -12.70
CA ASN A 81 5.87 -5.33 -13.11
C ASN A 81 6.59 -4.57 -11.97
N ASP A 82 6.18 -4.76 -10.71
CA ASP A 82 6.76 -4.08 -9.53
C ASP A 82 6.68 -2.54 -9.59
N GLN A 83 5.68 -1.97 -10.27
CA GLN A 83 5.38 -0.54 -10.22
C GLN A 83 4.33 -0.17 -9.17
N ILE A 84 3.55 -1.15 -8.72
CA ILE A 84 2.69 -1.04 -7.55
C ILE A 84 3.13 -2.08 -6.55
N VAL A 85 3.56 -1.61 -5.39
CA VAL A 85 4.09 -2.44 -4.31
C VAL A 85 3.41 -2.07 -2.99
N TRP A 86 3.39 -2.99 -2.06
CA TRP A 86 2.79 -2.79 -0.74
C TRP A 86 3.79 -3.03 0.38
N HIS A 87 3.50 -2.47 1.55
CA HIS A 87 4.23 -2.74 2.77
C HIS A 87 3.44 -3.68 3.70
N ALA A 88 4.08 -4.20 4.73
CA ALA A 88 3.52 -5.26 5.57
C ALA A 88 2.25 -4.85 6.34
N LEU A 89 2.10 -3.57 6.70
CA LEU A 89 0.97 -3.12 7.49
C LEU A 89 -0.29 -2.94 6.64
N PRO A 90 -1.48 -3.21 7.20
CA PRO A 90 -2.74 -3.06 6.49
C PRO A 90 -3.06 -1.61 6.14
N TYR A 91 -2.82 -0.69 7.07
CA TYR A 91 -3.03 0.76 6.97
C TYR A 91 -2.28 1.48 8.10
N THR A 92 -2.36 2.79 8.19
CA THR A 92 -1.88 3.57 9.33
C THR A 92 -2.81 3.34 10.54
N SER A 93 -2.27 2.88 11.66
CA SER A 93 -3.05 2.49 12.84
C SER A 93 -2.39 2.95 14.12
N HIS A 94 -3.22 3.25 15.11
CA HIS A 94 -2.81 3.44 16.50
C HIS A 94 -2.61 2.08 17.19
N PHE A 95 -1.48 1.49 16.96
CA PHE A 95 -1.18 0.13 17.40
C PHE A 95 -1.18 -0.05 18.93
N ASP A 96 -0.99 1.01 19.69
CA ASP A 96 -1.08 0.96 21.15
C ASP A 96 -2.47 0.61 21.67
N PHE A 97 -3.49 0.72 20.82
CA PHE A 97 -4.87 0.34 21.13
C PHE A 97 -5.27 -1.03 20.60
N CYS A 98 -4.36 -1.71 19.90
CA CYS A 98 -4.61 -3.02 19.29
C CYS A 98 -4.07 -4.15 20.17
N GLY A 99 -4.80 -5.26 20.22
CA GLY A 99 -4.30 -6.51 20.76
C GLY A 99 -3.30 -7.19 19.82
N LEU A 100 -2.50 -8.11 20.35
CA LEU A 100 -1.49 -8.85 19.56
C LEU A 100 -2.11 -9.61 18.37
N ASP A 101 -3.30 -10.17 18.55
CA ASP A 101 -3.98 -10.93 17.50
C ASP A 101 -4.53 -10.03 16.39
N GLU A 102 -4.96 -8.81 16.70
CA GLU A 102 -5.33 -7.80 15.70
C GLU A 102 -4.14 -7.39 14.85
N TYR A 103 -2.96 -7.22 15.46
CA TYR A 103 -1.71 -7.00 14.75
C TYR A 103 -1.40 -8.12 13.78
N ARG A 104 -1.40 -9.36 14.26
CA ARG A 104 -1.13 -10.54 13.44
C ARG A 104 -2.12 -10.69 12.31
N TYR A 105 -3.38 -10.39 12.59
CA TYR A 105 -4.43 -10.38 11.58
C TYR A 105 -4.17 -9.33 10.49
N GLY A 106 -3.72 -8.14 10.86
CA GLY A 106 -3.37 -7.08 9.92
C GLY A 106 -2.35 -7.51 8.85
N PHE A 107 -1.41 -8.39 9.17
CA PHE A 107 -0.44 -8.92 8.21
C PHE A 107 -1.05 -9.91 7.19
N THR A 108 -2.24 -10.42 7.43
CA THR A 108 -2.88 -11.36 6.50
C THR A 108 -3.12 -10.72 5.14
N TYR A 109 -3.46 -9.44 5.07
CA TYR A 109 -3.66 -8.71 3.81
C TYR A 109 -2.41 -8.70 2.93
N ALA A 110 -1.26 -8.38 3.52
CA ALA A 110 0.01 -8.40 2.80
C ALA A 110 0.40 -9.83 2.38
N ARG A 111 0.13 -10.83 3.22
CA ARG A 111 0.40 -12.23 2.92
C ARG A 111 -0.46 -12.75 1.77
N GLU A 112 -1.76 -12.46 1.78
CA GLU A 112 -2.69 -12.83 0.71
C GLU A 112 -2.28 -12.22 -0.63
N LEU A 113 -1.92 -10.94 -0.66
CA LEU A 113 -1.41 -10.28 -1.86
C LEU A 113 -0.12 -10.92 -2.35
N SER A 114 0.84 -11.18 -1.44
CA SER A 114 2.11 -11.83 -1.79
C SER A 114 1.89 -13.23 -2.37
N GLN A 115 1.02 -14.02 -1.78
CA GLN A 115 0.67 -15.34 -2.29
C GLN A 115 -0.03 -15.28 -3.65
N LYS A 116 -1.00 -14.37 -3.80
CA LYS A 116 -1.76 -14.21 -5.05
C LYS A 116 -0.87 -13.85 -6.24
N TYR A 117 0.09 -12.96 -6.03
CA TYR A 117 0.95 -12.44 -7.12
C TYR A 117 2.35 -13.06 -7.16
N GLY A 118 2.63 -14.08 -6.35
CA GLY A 118 3.94 -14.75 -6.31
C GLY A 118 5.07 -13.82 -5.85
N LYS A 119 4.76 -12.81 -5.05
CA LYS A 119 5.75 -11.84 -4.53
C LYS A 119 6.22 -12.21 -3.13
N PRO A 120 7.45 -11.86 -2.74
CA PRO A 120 7.92 -12.07 -1.36
C PRO A 120 7.06 -11.26 -0.38
N PHE A 121 6.98 -11.75 0.86
CA PHE A 121 6.36 -10.97 1.93
C PHE A 121 7.16 -9.68 2.17
N PRO A 122 6.51 -8.51 2.30
CA PRO A 122 7.21 -7.25 2.47
C PRO A 122 8.05 -7.21 3.75
N ILE A 123 9.30 -6.79 3.63
CA ILE A 123 10.22 -6.56 4.77
C ILE A 123 10.10 -5.16 5.36
N ALA A 124 9.32 -4.29 4.75
CA ALA A 124 9.11 -2.91 5.19
C ALA A 124 7.72 -2.74 5.79
N ALA A 125 7.65 -2.02 6.88
CA ALA A 125 6.43 -1.56 7.51
C ALA A 125 6.49 -0.05 7.67
N LYS A 126 5.57 0.67 7.01
CA LYS A 126 5.55 2.13 7.07
C LYS A 126 4.43 2.60 7.97
N MET A 127 4.79 3.44 8.92
CA MET A 127 3.88 4.17 9.78
C MET A 127 4.12 5.67 9.61
N THR A 128 3.05 6.42 9.42
CA THR A 128 3.10 7.86 9.25
C THR A 128 1.91 8.46 9.99
N ASP A 129 2.13 9.64 10.56
CA ASP A 129 1.09 10.41 11.21
C ASP A 129 0.41 9.70 12.41
N VAL A 130 1.21 8.89 13.10
CA VAL A 130 0.82 8.24 14.35
C VAL A 130 1.72 8.76 15.46
N PRO A 131 1.16 9.29 16.57
CA PRO A 131 1.93 9.99 17.60
C PRO A 131 2.92 9.11 18.36
N GLY A 132 2.74 7.80 18.38
CA GLY A 132 3.61 6.88 19.10
C GLY A 132 3.38 5.43 18.72
N HIS A 133 4.30 4.58 19.14
CA HIS A 133 4.26 3.14 18.89
C HIS A 133 4.68 2.38 20.15
N GLY A 134 3.92 1.35 20.49
CA GLY A 134 4.19 0.50 21.63
C GLY A 134 5.55 -0.23 21.52
N ARG A 135 6.16 -0.52 22.66
CA ARG A 135 7.44 -1.23 22.74
C ARG A 135 7.44 -2.60 22.08
N MET A 136 6.27 -3.20 21.91
CA MET A 136 6.12 -4.52 21.30
C MET A 136 6.24 -4.49 19.77
N LEU A 137 6.08 -3.32 19.15
CA LEU A 137 6.07 -3.21 17.69
C LEU A 137 7.34 -3.80 17.02
N PRO A 138 8.57 -3.50 17.44
CA PRO A 138 9.75 -4.11 16.83
C PRO A 138 9.77 -5.64 16.91
N SER A 139 9.30 -6.21 18.04
CA SER A 139 9.23 -7.66 18.20
C SER A 139 8.15 -8.34 17.37
N ILE A 140 7.13 -7.58 16.96
CA ILE A 140 6.04 -8.07 16.11
C ILE A 140 6.44 -8.00 14.62
N LEU A 141 7.28 -7.02 14.27
CA LEU A 141 7.79 -6.82 12.91
C LEU A 141 9.03 -7.65 12.57
N ALA A 142 9.71 -8.17 13.58
CA ALA A 142 10.88 -9.04 13.42
C ALA A 142 10.47 -10.47 13.07
#